data_f4eb73cd06965f7e9b5e888e4edb2911
#
_entry.id   f4eb73cd06965f7e9b5e888e4edb2911
#
_cell.length_a   1.000
_cell.length_b   1.000
_cell.length_c   1.000
_cell.angle_alpha   90.00
_cell.angle_beta   90.00
_cell.angle_gamma   90.00
#
_symmetry.space_group_name_H-M   'P 1'
#
loop_
_entity.id
_entity.type
_entity.pdbx_description
1 polymer ?
#
loop_
_entity_poly.entity_id
_entity_poly.type
_entity_poly.pdbx_seq_one_letter_code
_entity_poly.pdbx_strand_id
1 'polypeptide(L)'
;MVVLACVVTLGWASASTSAAGEPFVGSVSRIDPQTRRLMVGSSWHPGCPVPIRALRLVRLTYVGFDGGPHRGRLVVHRRWADAVLGVFARLYRRGFPIRRVRLVDRFGADDRRSMRHDNTSAFNCRYVRGTTTWSQHAYGRAVDINPVENPFVDGSHVSPRRGRRFLDRTDVRPGMIVRGGVVVRSFRRIGWGWGGAWSGAKDYQHLFANGH
;
A
#
# COMPACT_ATOMS: atom_id res chain seq x y z
N MET A 1 -32.86 58.48 -24.34
CA MET A 1 -32.83 57.64 -23.14
C MET A 1 -32.30 56.29 -23.55
N VAL A 2 -31.07 55.97 -23.15
CA VAL A 2 -30.40 54.67 -23.42
C VAL A 2 -30.41 53.91 -22.09
N VAL A 3 -31.06 52.76 -22.07
CA VAL A 3 -31.13 51.88 -20.90
C VAL A 3 -29.97 50.88 -21.00
N LEU A 4 -29.03 50.99 -20.08
CA LEU A 4 -27.88 50.06 -19.97
C LEU A 4 -28.32 48.85 -19.13
N ALA A 5 -28.38 47.67 -19.71
CA ALA A 5 -28.65 46.44 -18.98
C ALA A 5 -27.33 45.86 -18.46
N CYS A 6 -27.18 45.83 -17.13
CA CYS A 6 -26.08 45.12 -16.46
C CYS A 6 -26.38 43.61 -16.42
N VAL A 7 -25.59 42.83 -17.13
CA VAL A 7 -25.61 41.36 -17.02
C VAL A 7 -24.67 40.95 -15.86
N VAL A 8 -25.25 40.47 -14.77
CA VAL A 8 -24.50 39.86 -13.65
C VAL A 8 -24.28 38.38 -13.96
N THR A 9 -23.05 38.01 -14.29
CA THR A 9 -22.65 36.60 -14.41
C THR A 9 -22.32 36.04 -13.03
N LEU A 10 -23.19 35.17 -12.50
CA LEU A 10 -22.88 34.35 -11.32
C LEU A 10 -21.85 33.28 -11.71
N GLY A 11 -20.60 33.49 -11.31
CA GLY A 11 -19.56 32.47 -11.38
C GLY A 11 -19.83 31.39 -10.33
N TRP A 12 -20.11 30.19 -10.76
CA TRP A 12 -20.14 29.00 -9.88
C TRP A 12 -18.71 28.63 -9.51
N ALA A 13 -18.30 28.93 -8.31
CA ALA A 13 -17.08 28.43 -7.71
C ALA A 13 -17.32 26.96 -7.36
N SER A 14 -16.74 26.04 -8.14
CA SER A 14 -16.67 24.62 -7.78
C SER A 14 -15.78 24.48 -6.55
N ALA A 15 -16.40 24.30 -5.39
CA ALA A 15 -15.70 23.98 -4.15
C ALA A 15 -15.08 22.59 -4.31
N SER A 16 -13.77 22.54 -4.51
CA SER A 16 -12.99 21.30 -4.40
C SER A 16 -13.06 20.82 -2.95
N THR A 17 -13.93 19.87 -2.65
CA THR A 17 -13.99 19.20 -1.35
C THR A 17 -12.68 18.45 -1.15
N SER A 18 -11.79 19.02 -0.36
CA SER A 18 -10.57 18.37 0.10
C SER A 18 -10.93 17.09 0.85
N ALA A 19 -10.24 15.97 0.59
CA ALA A 19 -10.40 14.71 1.32
C ALA A 19 -10.21 14.82 2.86
N ALA A 20 -9.83 15.99 3.34
CA ALA A 20 -9.72 16.36 4.76
C ALA A 20 -11.06 16.34 5.52
N GLY A 21 -12.22 16.17 4.84
CA GLY A 21 -13.54 16.19 5.48
C GLY A 21 -14.06 14.81 5.92
N GLU A 22 -13.63 13.70 5.33
CA GLU A 22 -14.14 12.38 5.71
C GLU A 22 -13.25 11.70 6.77
N PRO A 23 -13.86 11.08 7.82
CA PRO A 23 -13.07 10.38 8.85
C PRO A 23 -12.43 9.12 8.30
N PHE A 24 -11.25 8.76 8.83
CA PHE A 24 -10.65 7.46 8.59
C PHE A 24 -11.57 6.36 9.16
N VAL A 25 -11.91 5.40 8.31
CA VAL A 25 -12.66 4.20 8.73
C VAL A 25 -11.78 2.97 8.52
N GLY A 26 -11.63 2.16 9.57
CA GLY A 26 -10.85 0.94 9.50
C GLY A 26 -11.26 -0.08 10.54
N SER A 27 -10.99 -1.36 10.24
CA SER A 27 -11.28 -2.46 11.15
C SER A 27 -10.32 -3.62 10.93
N VAL A 28 -10.10 -4.38 12.01
CA VAL A 28 -9.39 -5.67 12.01
C VAL A 28 -10.38 -6.76 12.33
N SER A 29 -10.39 -7.84 11.55
CA SER A 29 -11.26 -8.99 11.79
C SER A 29 -10.53 -10.30 11.48
N ARG A 30 -11.09 -11.44 11.93
CA ARG A 30 -10.72 -12.75 11.39
C ARG A 30 -10.99 -12.77 9.88
N ILE A 31 -10.29 -13.65 9.16
CA ILE A 31 -10.54 -13.86 7.73
C ILE A 31 -11.97 -14.40 7.59
N ASP A 32 -12.82 -13.63 6.92
CA ASP A 32 -14.21 -14.03 6.65
C ASP A 32 -14.28 -15.14 5.57
N PRO A 33 -15.40 -15.87 5.47
CA PRO A 33 -15.53 -16.99 4.53
C PRO A 33 -15.31 -16.61 3.07
N GLN A 34 -15.73 -15.42 2.65
CA GLN A 34 -15.53 -14.93 1.29
C GLN A 34 -14.05 -14.69 0.99
N THR A 35 -13.35 -13.99 1.90
CA THR A 35 -11.91 -13.74 1.79
C THR A 35 -11.13 -15.05 1.85
N ARG A 36 -11.53 -16.00 2.72
CA ARG A 36 -10.92 -17.32 2.80
C ARG A 36 -10.99 -18.07 1.46
N ARG A 37 -12.15 -18.06 0.80
CA ARG A 37 -12.32 -18.69 -0.53
C ARG A 37 -11.42 -18.08 -1.60
N LEU A 38 -11.15 -16.78 -1.53
CA LEU A 38 -10.22 -16.13 -2.45
C LEU A 38 -8.76 -16.53 -2.20
N MET A 39 -8.39 -16.75 -0.94
CA MET A 39 -7.00 -16.98 -0.53
C MET A 39 -6.58 -18.44 -0.68
N VAL A 40 -7.46 -19.39 -0.34
CA VAL A 40 -7.10 -20.81 -0.34
C VAL A 40 -6.89 -21.32 -1.78
N GLY A 41 -5.69 -21.89 -2.02
CA GLY A 41 -5.26 -22.27 -3.36
C GLY A 41 -4.69 -21.12 -4.20
N SER A 42 -4.67 -19.89 -3.66
CA SER A 42 -4.12 -18.69 -4.28
C SER A 42 -2.97 -18.15 -3.42
N SER A 43 -3.20 -17.08 -2.66
CA SER A 43 -2.16 -16.50 -1.80
C SER A 43 -1.85 -17.34 -0.55
N TRP A 44 -2.70 -18.29 -0.18
CA TRP A 44 -2.48 -19.21 0.93
C TRP A 44 -2.75 -20.67 0.51
N HIS A 45 -1.85 -21.59 0.90
CA HIS A 45 -1.97 -23.02 0.64
C HIS A 45 -1.36 -23.83 1.82
N PRO A 46 -1.64 -25.14 1.94
CA PRO A 46 -0.89 -26.00 2.85
C PRO A 46 0.62 -25.91 2.58
N GLY A 47 1.42 -25.85 3.65
CA GLY A 47 2.87 -25.64 3.56
C GLY A 47 3.31 -24.18 3.72
N CYS A 48 2.39 -23.20 3.73
CA CYS A 48 2.71 -21.83 4.11
C CYS A 48 3.26 -21.74 5.54
N PRO A 49 4.23 -20.86 5.83
CA PRO A 49 4.89 -20.78 7.13
C PRO A 49 3.96 -20.34 8.27
N VAL A 50 2.77 -19.81 7.94
CA VAL A 50 1.76 -19.43 8.93
C VAL A 50 0.39 -20.03 8.58
N PRO A 51 -0.35 -20.55 9.56
CA PRO A 51 -1.69 -21.03 9.32
C PRO A 51 -2.64 -19.85 9.09
N ILE A 52 -3.69 -20.05 8.28
CA ILE A 52 -4.66 -19.00 7.94
C ILE A 52 -5.33 -18.37 9.19
N ARG A 53 -5.50 -19.15 10.29
CA ARG A 53 -6.03 -18.65 11.57
C ARG A 53 -5.14 -17.61 12.25
N ALA A 54 -3.85 -17.55 11.90
CA ALA A 54 -2.92 -16.53 12.38
C ALA A 54 -3.02 -15.21 11.63
N LEU A 55 -3.76 -15.18 10.52
CA LEU A 55 -3.94 -13.99 9.70
C LEU A 55 -5.19 -13.20 10.11
N ARG A 56 -5.18 -11.91 9.79
CA ARG A 56 -6.31 -10.99 9.96
C ARG A 56 -6.55 -10.22 8.67
N LEU A 57 -7.82 -9.97 8.41
CA LEU A 57 -8.26 -9.03 7.39
C LEU A 57 -8.30 -7.63 7.99
N VAL A 58 -7.55 -6.73 7.40
CA VAL A 58 -7.54 -5.30 7.70
C VAL A 58 -8.32 -4.58 6.61
N ARG A 59 -9.43 -3.96 6.95
CA ARG A 59 -10.18 -3.03 6.10
C ARG A 59 -9.78 -1.62 6.49
N LEU A 60 -9.58 -0.76 5.50
CA LEU A 60 -9.08 0.60 5.76
C LEU A 60 -9.54 1.59 4.68
N THR A 61 -9.61 2.85 5.07
CA THR A 61 -9.71 3.98 4.14
C THR A 61 -8.31 4.47 3.79
N TYR A 62 -8.08 4.90 2.55
CA TYR A 62 -6.85 5.54 2.11
C TYR A 62 -7.16 6.71 1.19
N VAL A 63 -6.25 7.68 1.09
CA VAL A 63 -6.35 8.78 0.13
C VAL A 63 -5.85 8.30 -1.22
N GLY A 64 -6.64 8.46 -2.27
CA GLY A 64 -6.24 8.18 -3.64
C GLY A 64 -5.35 9.27 -4.25
N PHE A 65 -4.82 9.02 -5.43
CA PHE A 65 -4.09 10.06 -6.21
C PHE A 65 -5.02 11.13 -6.78
N ASP A 66 -6.32 10.91 -6.73
CA ASP A 66 -7.39 11.88 -7.00
C ASP A 66 -7.70 12.78 -5.80
N GLY A 67 -7.00 12.56 -4.67
CA GLY A 67 -7.22 13.27 -3.42
C GLY A 67 -8.44 12.78 -2.63
N GLY A 68 -9.25 11.88 -3.17
CA GLY A 68 -10.46 11.35 -2.54
C GLY A 68 -10.21 10.15 -1.62
N PRO A 69 -11.18 9.83 -0.74
CA PRO A 69 -11.14 8.66 0.12
C PRO A 69 -11.54 7.40 -0.65
N HIS A 70 -10.76 6.35 -0.48
CA HIS A 70 -11.00 5.03 -1.06
C HIS A 70 -10.97 3.95 0.01
N ARG A 71 -11.62 2.81 -0.26
CA ARG A 71 -11.62 1.66 0.64
C ARG A 71 -10.68 0.56 0.13
N GLY A 72 -9.87 0.02 1.04
CA GLY A 72 -8.90 -1.03 0.77
C GLY A 72 -8.97 -2.20 1.73
N ARG A 73 -8.31 -3.30 1.35
CA ARG A 73 -8.18 -4.50 2.17
C ARG A 73 -6.77 -5.06 2.09
N LEU A 74 -6.21 -5.41 3.25
CA LEU A 74 -4.95 -6.13 3.39
C LEU A 74 -5.17 -7.36 4.26
N VAL A 75 -4.31 -8.36 4.10
CA VAL A 75 -4.19 -9.46 5.02
C VAL A 75 -2.80 -9.42 5.64
N VAL A 76 -2.73 -9.44 6.97
CA VAL A 76 -1.48 -9.43 7.71
C VAL A 76 -1.55 -10.42 8.89
N HIS A 77 -0.41 -10.74 9.48
CA HIS A 77 -0.39 -11.57 10.68
C HIS A 77 -1.07 -10.86 11.87
N ARG A 78 -1.81 -11.60 12.69
CA ARG A 78 -2.60 -11.08 13.84
C ARG A 78 -1.79 -10.18 14.78
N ARG A 79 -0.49 -10.48 14.96
CA ARG A 79 0.42 -9.69 15.81
C ARG A 79 0.54 -8.24 15.36
N TRP A 80 0.41 -7.98 14.06
CA TRP A 80 0.68 -6.68 13.45
C TRP A 80 -0.57 -5.95 12.97
N ALA A 81 -1.74 -6.61 12.99
CA ALA A 81 -2.93 -6.12 12.33
C ALA A 81 -3.38 -4.74 12.82
N ASP A 82 -3.49 -4.56 14.13
CA ASP A 82 -3.89 -3.27 14.73
C ASP A 82 -2.83 -2.19 14.52
N ALA A 83 -1.55 -2.56 14.67
CA ALA A 83 -0.44 -1.63 14.44
C ALA A 83 -0.39 -1.16 12.97
N VAL A 84 -0.56 -2.07 12.01
CA VAL A 84 -0.65 -1.73 10.57
C VAL A 84 -1.87 -0.85 10.29
N LEU A 85 -3.03 -1.17 10.85
CA LEU A 85 -4.22 -0.31 10.74
C LEU A 85 -3.93 1.12 11.24
N GLY A 86 -3.26 1.24 12.39
CA GLY A 86 -2.83 2.53 12.95
C GLY A 86 -1.82 3.28 12.06
N VAL A 87 -0.96 2.56 11.33
CA VAL A 87 -0.09 3.16 10.31
C VAL A 87 -0.94 3.76 9.19
N PHE A 88 -1.85 3.00 8.59
CA PHE A 88 -2.68 3.51 7.50
C PHE A 88 -3.58 4.68 7.94
N ALA A 89 -4.07 4.68 9.18
CA ALA A 89 -4.77 5.83 9.75
C ALA A 89 -3.89 7.11 9.78
N ARG A 90 -2.59 6.96 10.09
CA ARG A 90 -1.64 8.09 10.03
C ARG A 90 -1.38 8.54 8.59
N LEU A 91 -1.20 7.61 7.66
CA LEU A 91 -1.00 7.94 6.24
C LEU A 91 -2.22 8.69 5.68
N TYR A 92 -3.43 8.24 6.02
CA TYR A 92 -4.68 8.90 5.65
C TYR A 92 -4.76 10.34 6.15
N ARG A 93 -4.56 10.54 7.47
CA ARG A 93 -4.56 11.90 8.07
C ARG A 93 -3.48 12.84 7.53
N ARG A 94 -2.40 12.29 6.95
CA ARG A 94 -1.31 13.04 6.34
C ARG A 94 -1.48 13.22 4.83
N GLY A 95 -2.60 12.77 4.28
CA GLY A 95 -2.88 12.89 2.85
C GLY A 95 -1.91 12.12 1.95
N PHE A 96 -1.24 11.05 2.46
CA PHE A 96 -0.31 10.28 1.64
C PHE A 96 -1.07 9.48 0.59
N PRO A 97 -0.88 9.76 -0.72
CA PRO A 97 -1.67 9.13 -1.75
C PRO A 97 -1.24 7.68 -2.00
N ILE A 98 -2.23 6.80 -2.07
CA ILE A 98 -2.05 5.39 -2.40
C ILE A 98 -2.86 5.07 -3.65
N ARG A 99 -2.24 4.39 -4.62
CA ARG A 99 -2.88 4.10 -5.91
C ARG A 99 -4.02 3.10 -5.77
N ARG A 100 -3.78 2.04 -4.97
CA ARG A 100 -4.71 0.92 -4.81
C ARG A 100 -4.32 0.10 -3.59
N VAL A 101 -5.32 -0.46 -2.90
CA VAL A 101 -5.11 -1.39 -1.79
C VAL A 101 -6.04 -2.59 -1.97
N ARG A 102 -5.53 -3.69 -2.54
CA ARG A 102 -6.29 -4.90 -2.81
C ARG A 102 -5.51 -6.15 -2.41
N LEU A 103 -6.23 -7.21 -2.05
CA LEU A 103 -5.63 -8.52 -1.84
C LEU A 103 -4.92 -8.96 -3.12
N VAL A 104 -3.74 -9.59 -2.97
CA VAL A 104 -2.94 -10.07 -4.10
C VAL A 104 -3.69 -11.14 -4.92
N ASP A 105 -4.65 -11.80 -4.30
CA ASP A 105 -5.55 -12.79 -4.90
C ASP A 105 -6.34 -12.22 -6.08
N ARG A 106 -6.63 -10.91 -6.10
CA ARG A 106 -7.25 -10.22 -7.25
C ARG A 106 -6.34 -10.18 -8.48
N PHE A 107 -5.09 -10.55 -8.30
CA PHE A 107 -4.08 -10.63 -9.35
C PHE A 107 -3.57 -12.07 -9.54
N GLY A 108 -4.31 -13.08 -9.00
CA GLY A 108 -3.95 -14.49 -9.06
C GLY A 108 -2.75 -14.84 -8.17
N ALA A 109 -2.55 -14.12 -7.07
CA ALA A 109 -1.37 -14.21 -6.20
C ALA A 109 -0.04 -13.97 -6.93
N ASP A 110 -0.08 -13.49 -8.18
CA ASP A 110 1.10 -13.10 -8.95
C ASP A 110 1.58 -11.72 -8.50
N ASP A 111 2.68 -11.72 -7.77
CA ASP A 111 3.34 -10.54 -7.23
C ASP A 111 3.70 -9.51 -8.31
N ARG A 112 4.26 -9.96 -9.44
CA ARG A 112 4.62 -9.07 -10.55
C ARG A 112 3.40 -8.43 -11.19
N ARG A 113 2.32 -9.20 -11.34
CA ARG A 113 1.06 -8.69 -11.86
C ARG A 113 0.49 -7.65 -10.90
N SER A 114 0.50 -7.93 -9.59
CA SER A 114 0.09 -6.98 -8.55
C SER A 114 0.89 -5.68 -8.63
N MET A 115 2.23 -5.75 -8.67
CA MET A 115 3.11 -4.59 -8.80
C MET A 115 2.89 -3.80 -10.09
N ARG A 116 2.69 -4.48 -11.24
CA ARG A 116 2.40 -3.78 -12.51
C ARG A 116 1.10 -2.97 -12.47
N HIS A 117 0.14 -3.39 -11.64
CA HIS A 117 -1.10 -2.67 -11.41
C HIS A 117 -1.00 -1.64 -10.27
N ASP A 118 0.22 -1.39 -9.79
CA ASP A 118 0.49 -0.44 -8.72
C ASP A 118 -0.35 -0.71 -7.47
N ASN A 119 -0.39 -1.96 -7.06
CA ASN A 119 -1.21 -2.42 -5.97
C ASN A 119 -0.41 -2.51 -4.66
N THR A 120 -0.80 -1.74 -3.68
CA THR A 120 -0.38 -1.92 -2.29
C THR A 120 -0.92 -3.25 -1.78
N SER A 121 -0.04 -4.14 -1.34
CA SER A 121 -0.36 -5.51 -0.93
C SER A 121 0.42 -5.92 0.33
N ALA A 122 0.01 -7.01 0.96
CA ALA A 122 0.67 -7.51 2.16
C ALA A 122 0.91 -9.02 2.09
N PHE A 123 0.01 -9.86 2.64
CA PHE A 123 0.20 -11.31 2.68
C PHE A 123 0.23 -11.91 1.27
N ASN A 124 1.26 -12.72 1.02
CA ASN A 124 1.40 -13.58 -0.15
C ASN A 124 2.36 -14.72 0.18
N CYS A 125 1.87 -15.96 0.24
CA CYS A 125 2.65 -17.14 0.58
C CYS A 125 3.53 -17.56 -0.61
N ARG A 126 4.70 -16.98 -0.67
CA ARG A 126 5.69 -17.25 -1.72
C ARG A 126 7.12 -17.21 -1.19
N TYR A 127 8.01 -17.86 -1.86
CA TYR A 127 9.45 -17.68 -1.63
C TYR A 127 9.94 -16.32 -2.16
N VAL A 128 11.05 -15.86 -1.62
CA VAL A 128 11.84 -14.82 -2.27
C VAL A 128 12.31 -15.37 -3.62
N ARG A 129 12.15 -14.59 -4.67
CA ARG A 129 12.40 -15.05 -6.03
C ARG A 129 13.83 -15.58 -6.20
N GLY A 130 13.93 -16.76 -6.81
CA GLY A 130 15.21 -17.43 -7.06
C GLY A 130 15.83 -18.10 -5.83
N THR A 131 15.07 -18.21 -4.74
CA THR A 131 15.52 -18.82 -3.48
C THR A 131 14.49 -19.79 -2.92
N THR A 132 14.88 -20.54 -1.89
CA THR A 132 13.99 -21.37 -1.06
C THR A 132 13.61 -20.71 0.26
N THR A 133 13.96 -19.44 0.43
CA THR A 133 13.65 -18.65 1.64
C THR A 133 12.26 -18.04 1.52
N TRP A 134 11.40 -18.23 2.52
CA TRP A 134 10.10 -17.59 2.57
C TRP A 134 10.21 -16.06 2.62
N SER A 135 9.46 -15.40 1.76
CA SER A 135 9.31 -13.95 1.81
C SER A 135 8.67 -13.49 3.13
N GLN A 136 8.98 -12.29 3.59
CA GLN A 136 8.30 -11.66 4.73
C GLN A 136 6.79 -11.54 4.51
N HIS A 137 6.35 -11.44 3.26
CA HIS A 137 4.95 -11.50 2.87
C HIS A 137 4.30 -12.84 3.22
N ALA A 138 5.01 -13.96 3.12
CA ALA A 138 4.51 -15.29 3.47
C ALA A 138 4.19 -15.44 4.97
N TYR A 139 4.84 -14.64 5.80
CA TYR A 139 4.55 -14.56 7.24
C TYR A 139 3.49 -13.51 7.60
N GLY A 140 3.00 -12.73 6.63
CA GLY A 140 2.07 -11.62 6.86
C GLY A 140 2.68 -10.47 7.67
N ARG A 141 3.99 -10.25 7.55
CA ARG A 141 4.75 -9.22 8.26
C ARG A 141 5.51 -8.28 7.33
N ALA A 142 4.98 -8.09 6.12
CA ALA A 142 5.43 -7.09 5.15
C ALA A 142 4.25 -6.43 4.45
N VAL A 143 4.47 -5.20 4.00
CA VAL A 143 3.54 -4.43 3.17
C VAL A 143 4.35 -3.72 2.11
N ASP A 144 3.93 -3.87 0.85
CA ASP A 144 4.44 -3.11 -0.28
C ASP A 144 3.46 -1.99 -0.63
N ILE A 145 3.96 -0.75 -0.74
CA ILE A 145 3.12 0.43 -0.98
C ILE A 145 3.53 1.10 -2.29
N ASN A 146 2.54 1.33 -3.18
CA ASN A 146 2.72 2.02 -4.47
C ASN A 146 3.94 1.48 -5.23
N PRO A 147 3.94 0.24 -5.71
CA PRO A 147 5.11 -0.38 -6.33
C PRO A 147 5.69 0.37 -7.55
N VAL A 148 4.85 1.14 -8.25
CA VAL A 148 5.32 1.93 -9.39
C VAL A 148 6.09 3.16 -8.94
N GLU A 149 5.59 3.90 -7.95
CA GLU A 149 6.28 5.05 -7.35
C GLU A 149 7.48 4.62 -6.49
N ASN A 150 7.50 3.33 -6.07
CA ASN A 150 8.51 2.78 -5.16
C ASN A 150 9.04 1.43 -5.68
N PRO A 151 9.73 1.40 -6.83
CA PRO A 151 10.15 0.15 -7.44
C PRO A 151 11.20 -0.58 -6.60
N PHE A 152 11.27 -1.91 -6.82
CA PHE A 152 12.47 -2.68 -6.53
C PHE A 152 13.54 -2.37 -7.57
N VAL A 153 14.79 -2.16 -7.13
CA VAL A 153 15.93 -1.80 -7.97
C VAL A 153 17.14 -2.64 -7.57
N ASP A 154 17.71 -3.35 -8.54
CA ASP A 154 18.93 -4.13 -8.37
C ASP A 154 19.81 -3.94 -9.62
N GLY A 155 20.86 -3.17 -9.49
CA GLY A 155 21.66 -2.72 -10.63
C GLY A 155 20.77 -2.04 -11.69
N SER A 156 20.76 -2.56 -12.91
CA SER A 156 19.92 -2.09 -14.02
C SER A 156 18.49 -2.65 -14.00
N HIS A 157 18.23 -3.64 -13.15
CA HIS A 157 16.90 -4.25 -13.02
C HIS A 157 15.95 -3.37 -12.20
N VAL A 158 14.80 -3.02 -12.79
CA VAL A 158 13.75 -2.22 -12.12
C VAL A 158 12.42 -2.95 -12.24
N SER A 159 11.76 -3.20 -11.11
CA SER A 159 10.46 -3.88 -11.05
C SER A 159 9.47 -3.13 -10.15
N PRO A 160 8.27 -2.78 -10.67
CA PRO A 160 7.82 -2.94 -12.06
C PRO A 160 8.55 -1.96 -12.99
N ARG A 161 8.67 -2.33 -14.28
CA ARG A 161 9.41 -1.52 -15.27
C ARG A 161 8.94 -0.06 -15.35
N ARG A 162 7.65 0.20 -15.13
CA ARG A 162 7.08 1.56 -15.06
C ARG A 162 7.67 2.42 -13.93
N GLY A 163 8.30 1.80 -12.94
CA GLY A 163 8.98 2.48 -11.84
C GLY A 163 10.28 3.20 -12.25
N ARG A 164 10.81 2.94 -13.46
CA ARG A 164 12.04 3.62 -13.96
C ARG A 164 11.96 5.15 -13.89
N ARG A 165 10.79 5.72 -14.07
CA ARG A 165 10.55 7.19 -14.00
C ARG A 165 10.62 7.76 -12.57
N PHE A 166 10.76 6.89 -11.55
CA PHE A 166 10.83 7.26 -10.13
C PHE A 166 12.19 6.91 -9.49
N LEU A 167 13.22 6.66 -10.31
CA LEU A 167 14.56 6.31 -9.80
C LEU A 167 15.28 7.50 -9.19
N ASP A 168 15.03 8.70 -9.69
CA ASP A 168 15.49 9.91 -9.02
C ASP A 168 14.66 10.14 -7.75
N ARG A 169 15.29 9.85 -6.61
CA ARG A 169 14.66 9.98 -5.28
C ARG A 169 14.82 11.39 -4.70
N THR A 170 15.50 12.30 -5.41
CA THR A 170 15.59 13.73 -5.07
C THR A 170 14.43 14.52 -5.66
N ASP A 171 13.91 14.11 -6.83
CA ASP A 171 12.65 14.59 -7.42
C ASP A 171 11.45 13.88 -6.77
N VAL A 172 11.09 14.32 -5.55
CA VAL A 172 10.04 13.67 -4.75
C VAL A 172 8.66 14.02 -5.30
N ARG A 173 7.97 13.00 -5.80
CA ARG A 173 6.61 13.09 -6.36
C ARG A 173 5.57 12.39 -5.47
N PRO A 174 4.27 12.70 -5.62
CA PRO A 174 3.20 12.06 -4.84
C PRO A 174 3.31 10.53 -4.84
N GLY A 175 3.10 9.91 -3.69
CA GLY A 175 3.12 8.45 -3.51
C GLY A 175 4.51 7.84 -3.34
N MET A 176 5.59 8.61 -3.48
CA MET A 176 6.96 8.14 -3.25
C MET A 176 7.27 8.02 -1.76
N ILE A 177 7.93 6.91 -1.39
CA ILE A 177 8.45 6.66 -0.04
C ILE A 177 9.91 7.12 0.00
N VAL A 178 10.21 8.09 0.83
CA VAL A 178 11.56 8.64 1.00
C VAL A 178 12.03 8.50 2.44
N ARG A 179 13.36 8.50 2.64
CA ARG A 179 13.97 8.48 3.97
C ARG A 179 13.42 9.65 4.82
N GLY A 180 12.99 9.36 6.04
CA GLY A 180 12.38 10.37 6.92
C GLY A 180 10.97 10.82 6.49
N GLY A 181 10.40 10.30 5.40
CA GLY A 181 9.02 10.55 4.98
C GLY A 181 7.97 9.95 5.92
N VAL A 182 6.72 10.32 5.74
CA VAL A 182 5.62 9.89 6.62
C VAL A 182 5.47 8.37 6.70
N VAL A 183 5.67 7.66 5.58
CA VAL A 183 5.56 6.19 5.53
C VAL A 183 6.63 5.57 6.40
N VAL A 184 7.91 5.89 6.16
CA VAL A 184 9.04 5.32 6.92
C VAL A 184 8.91 5.62 8.40
N ARG A 185 8.60 6.87 8.78
CA ARG A 185 8.38 7.23 10.20
C ARG A 185 7.23 6.45 10.83
N SER A 186 6.15 6.21 10.07
CA SER A 186 4.97 5.51 10.62
C SER A 186 5.24 4.03 10.86
N PHE A 187 5.95 3.36 9.95
CA PHE A 187 6.35 1.97 10.12
C PHE A 187 7.45 1.78 11.16
N ARG A 188 8.42 2.70 11.27
CA ARG A 188 9.42 2.66 12.36
C ARG A 188 8.79 2.70 13.75
N ARG A 189 7.70 3.43 13.94
CA ARG A 189 6.98 3.48 15.25
C ARG A 189 6.43 2.13 15.70
N ILE A 190 6.22 1.21 14.77
CA ILE A 190 5.80 -0.16 15.07
C ILE A 190 6.95 -1.17 14.97
N GLY A 191 8.21 -0.70 14.90
CA GLY A 191 9.41 -1.54 14.84
C GLY A 191 9.71 -2.14 13.47
N TRP A 192 9.11 -1.62 12.39
CA TRP A 192 9.35 -2.13 11.03
C TRP A 192 10.46 -1.37 10.31
N GLY A 193 11.24 -2.12 9.51
CA GLY A 193 12.24 -1.61 8.60
C GLY A 193 11.67 -1.20 7.24
N TRP A 194 12.56 -0.69 6.38
CA TRP A 194 12.27 -0.27 5.01
C TRP A 194 13.37 -0.72 4.05
N GLY A 195 12.99 -1.43 2.97
CA GLY A 195 13.92 -1.95 1.97
C GLY A 195 14.67 -0.89 1.17
N GLY A 196 14.16 0.35 1.12
CA GLY A 196 14.89 1.47 0.53
C GLY A 196 16.15 1.88 1.32
N ALA A 197 16.31 1.38 2.55
CA ALA A 197 17.50 1.62 3.38
C ALA A 197 18.58 0.55 3.23
N TRP A 198 18.35 -0.55 2.51
CA TRP A 198 19.35 -1.60 2.32
C TRP A 198 20.61 -1.09 1.63
N SER A 199 21.76 -1.71 1.88
CA SER A 199 23.05 -1.30 1.29
C SER A 199 23.19 -1.72 -0.18
N GLY A 200 22.67 -2.88 -0.59
CA GLY A 200 22.69 -3.39 -1.97
C GLY A 200 21.45 -2.97 -2.77
N ALA A 201 20.71 -3.94 -3.27
CA ALA A 201 19.42 -3.72 -3.92
C ALA A 201 18.49 -2.85 -3.06
N LYS A 202 17.69 -2.04 -3.70
CA LYS A 202 16.71 -1.16 -3.02
C LYS A 202 15.31 -1.68 -3.29
N ASP A 203 14.54 -1.92 -2.23
CA ASP A 203 13.13 -2.22 -2.36
C ASP A 203 12.32 -1.07 -1.74
N TYR A 204 12.08 -0.06 -2.56
CA TYR A 204 11.49 1.19 -2.07
C TYR A 204 10.04 1.02 -1.60
N GLN A 205 9.30 0.01 -2.13
CA GLN A 205 7.93 -0.29 -1.72
C GLN A 205 7.85 -1.02 -0.37
N HIS A 206 8.90 -1.78 -0.01
CA HIS A 206 8.87 -2.85 0.99
C HIS A 206 9.09 -2.36 2.41
N LEU A 207 8.05 -2.48 3.24
CA LEU A 207 8.05 -2.22 4.69
C LEU A 207 7.87 -3.57 5.39
N PHE A 208 8.74 -3.91 6.34
CA PHE A 208 8.74 -5.25 6.94
C PHE A 208 9.13 -5.24 8.42
N ALA A 209 8.57 -6.17 9.20
CA ALA A 209 9.01 -6.41 10.57
C ALA A 209 10.42 -7.03 10.54
N ASN A 210 11.38 -6.38 11.19
CA ASN A 210 12.68 -6.96 11.43
C ASN A 210 12.49 -8.27 12.21
N GLY A 211 12.96 -9.39 11.64
CA GLY A 211 12.64 -10.74 12.03
C GLY A 211 13.02 -11.08 13.48
N HIS A 212 12.13 -10.78 14.39
CA HIS A 212 12.08 -11.31 15.74
C HIS A 212 10.69 -11.88 16.01
#